data_7e7d688fd27134429b3ae06883eff46d
#
_entry.id   7e7d688fd27134429b3ae06883eff46d
#
_cell.length_a   1.000
_cell.length_b   1.000
_cell.length_c   1.000
_cell.angle_alpha   90.00
_cell.angle_beta   90.00
_cell.angle_gamma   90.00
#
_symmetry.space_group_name_H-M   'P 1'
#
loop_
_entity.id
_entity.type
_entity.pdbx_description
1 polymer ?
#
loop_
_entity_poly.entity_id
_entity_poly.type
_entity_poly.pdbx_seq_one_letter_code
_entity_poly.pdbx_strand_id
1 'polypeptide(L)'
;MHSIMSNCPIFICAVLLSAAANAEDSSIARLFAQAGVDGTVVIESLKSGQTFIHNDVRAAQRFSPASTFKVMNTLIAIEEGVITGGADVFKWDGHIYSLPSWNHDQTLDSAFKVSCVWCYQELASQVGARKYVFYLNHTGYGKFQSEFNPTTFWLDGSLQISAIEQVNFLGKVVRRQLPFNNRAYETLQQVMLVNKTPAYSLWAKTGWATGVNPQVGWYIGYLDTSKDVWLFALNMELDNEMELPLRQKLLLDALTAKGIID
;
A
#
# COMPACT_ATOMS: atom_id res chain seq x y z
N MET A 1 -31.62 68.06 2.50
CA MET A 1 -31.45 66.72 1.82
C MET A 1 -30.55 65.88 2.72
N HIS A 2 -31.15 64.99 3.53
CA HIS A 2 -30.43 64.09 4.41
C HIS A 2 -30.38 62.70 3.77
N SER A 3 -29.17 62.23 3.48
CA SER A 3 -28.91 60.89 2.95
C SER A 3 -28.82 59.90 4.11
N ILE A 4 -29.69 58.92 4.17
CA ILE A 4 -29.69 57.84 5.14
C ILE A 4 -28.86 56.70 4.51
N MET A 5 -27.65 56.47 5.01
CA MET A 5 -26.85 55.27 4.68
C MET A 5 -27.37 54.08 5.50
N SER A 6 -27.95 53.10 4.84
CA SER A 6 -28.36 51.83 5.42
C SER A 6 -27.17 50.90 5.55
N ASN A 7 -26.75 50.62 6.78
CA ASN A 7 -25.77 49.59 7.09
C ASN A 7 -26.43 48.22 7.10
N CYS A 8 -26.13 47.36 6.12
CA CYS A 8 -26.52 45.96 6.10
C CYS A 8 -25.44 45.13 6.79
N PRO A 9 -25.72 44.37 7.87
CA PRO A 9 -24.73 43.51 8.49
C PRO A 9 -24.54 42.26 7.65
N ILE A 10 -23.31 42.03 7.20
CA ILE A 10 -22.92 40.78 6.54
C ILE A 10 -22.73 39.69 7.63
N PHE A 11 -23.68 38.77 7.69
CA PHE A 11 -23.52 37.55 8.50
C PHE A 11 -22.56 36.61 7.80
N ILE A 12 -21.30 36.50 8.30
CA ILE A 12 -20.36 35.47 7.91
C ILE A 12 -20.76 34.17 8.64
N CYS A 13 -21.42 33.28 7.92
CA CYS A 13 -21.68 31.92 8.41
C CYS A 13 -20.38 31.11 8.35
N ALA A 14 -19.68 30.98 9.47
CA ALA A 14 -18.53 30.10 9.58
C ALA A 14 -19.03 28.65 9.56
N VAL A 15 -18.89 27.97 8.42
CA VAL A 15 -19.09 26.51 8.32
C VAL A 15 -17.90 25.85 9.03
N LEU A 16 -18.11 25.43 10.26
CA LEU A 16 -17.19 24.54 10.96
C LEU A 16 -17.29 23.15 10.30
N LEU A 17 -16.38 22.86 9.38
CA LEU A 17 -16.12 21.48 8.97
C LEU A 17 -15.49 20.76 10.18
N SER A 18 -16.32 20.08 10.95
CA SER A 18 -15.84 19.08 11.91
C SER A 18 -15.26 17.92 11.07
N ALA A 19 -13.94 17.83 10.96
CA ALA A 19 -13.29 16.60 10.60
C ALA A 19 -13.68 15.60 11.71
N ALA A 20 -14.53 14.63 11.38
CA ALA A 20 -14.79 13.51 12.27
C ALA A 20 -13.45 12.78 12.43
N ALA A 21 -12.78 12.99 13.55
CA ALA A 21 -11.67 12.13 13.95
C ALA A 21 -12.26 10.73 14.07
N ASN A 22 -11.79 9.79 13.26
CA ASN A 22 -12.16 8.41 13.42
C ASN A 22 -11.70 7.98 14.82
N ALA A 23 -12.65 7.61 15.67
CA ALA A 23 -12.31 7.15 17.00
C ALA A 23 -11.46 5.88 16.89
N GLU A 24 -10.40 5.82 17.71
CA GLU A 24 -9.54 4.65 17.88
C GLU A 24 -10.37 3.37 18.01
N ASP A 25 -10.10 2.36 17.18
CA ASP A 25 -10.78 1.07 17.28
C ASP A 25 -10.21 0.25 18.45
N SER A 26 -10.93 0.24 19.56
CA SER A 26 -10.47 -0.40 20.81
C SER A 26 -10.28 -1.92 20.71
N SER A 27 -10.96 -2.60 19.77
CA SER A 27 -10.77 -4.03 19.55
C SER A 27 -9.45 -4.31 18.84
N ILE A 28 -9.12 -3.50 17.86
CA ILE A 28 -7.85 -3.59 17.13
C ILE A 28 -6.68 -3.12 18.00
N ALA A 29 -6.85 -2.02 18.76
CA ALA A 29 -5.84 -1.50 19.67
C ALA A 29 -5.37 -2.57 20.68
N ARG A 30 -6.30 -3.40 21.19
CA ARG A 30 -5.95 -4.51 22.07
C ARG A 30 -5.08 -5.57 21.41
N LEU A 31 -5.27 -5.86 20.12
CA LEU A 31 -4.45 -6.82 19.38
C LEU A 31 -3.00 -6.36 19.28
N PHE A 32 -2.78 -5.08 18.94
CA PHE A 32 -1.44 -4.50 18.90
C PHE A 32 -0.78 -4.47 20.29
N ALA A 33 -1.53 -4.06 21.33
CA ALA A 33 -1.03 -4.06 22.70
C ALA A 33 -0.65 -5.48 23.19
N GLN A 34 -1.44 -6.50 22.87
CA GLN A 34 -1.13 -7.89 23.20
C GLN A 34 0.08 -8.44 22.44
N ALA A 35 0.30 -7.99 21.21
CA ALA A 35 1.47 -8.33 20.43
C ALA A 35 2.73 -7.58 20.89
N GLY A 36 2.59 -6.50 21.68
CA GLY A 36 3.69 -5.70 22.17
C GLY A 36 4.41 -4.90 21.08
N VAL A 37 3.70 -4.52 20.00
CA VAL A 37 4.27 -3.82 18.85
C VAL A 37 3.59 -2.49 18.61
N ASP A 38 4.38 -1.48 18.23
CA ASP A 38 3.90 -0.21 17.72
C ASP A 38 3.55 -0.32 16.25
N GLY A 39 2.31 0.09 15.90
CA GLY A 39 1.86 -0.03 14.53
C GLY A 39 0.56 0.71 14.27
N THR A 40 0.06 0.54 13.07
CA THR A 40 -1.26 1.01 12.65
C THR A 40 -1.87 0.03 11.67
N VAL A 41 -3.19 0.01 11.61
CA VAL A 41 -3.94 -0.60 10.53
C VAL A 41 -5.11 0.29 10.14
N VAL A 42 -5.33 0.39 8.84
CA VAL A 42 -6.51 0.99 8.22
C VAL A 42 -7.22 -0.10 7.45
N ILE A 43 -8.51 -0.31 7.73
CA ILE A 43 -9.40 -1.25 7.03
C ILE A 43 -10.60 -0.45 6.55
N GLU A 44 -10.91 -0.50 5.25
CA GLU A 44 -11.99 0.27 4.63
C GLU A 44 -12.88 -0.60 3.75
N SER A 45 -14.19 -0.49 3.97
CA SER A 45 -15.22 -1.06 3.09
C SER A 45 -15.28 -0.29 1.77
N LEU A 46 -15.07 -0.97 0.67
CA LEU A 46 -15.15 -0.36 -0.66
C LEU A 46 -16.58 0.05 -1.02
N LYS A 47 -17.59 -0.64 -0.47
CA LYS A 47 -19.01 -0.43 -0.74
C LYS A 47 -19.61 0.69 0.11
N SER A 48 -19.35 0.69 1.41
CA SER A 48 -19.98 1.64 2.35
C SER A 48 -19.08 2.81 2.73
N GLY A 49 -17.76 2.71 2.53
CA GLY A 49 -16.78 3.66 3.06
C GLY A 49 -16.57 3.53 4.58
N GLN A 50 -17.15 2.50 5.22
CA GLN A 50 -16.90 2.26 6.64
C GLN A 50 -15.41 1.98 6.86
N THR A 51 -14.83 2.68 7.83
CA THR A 51 -13.39 2.59 8.11
C THR A 51 -13.16 2.21 9.57
N PHE A 52 -12.21 1.29 9.80
CA PHE A 52 -11.67 0.95 11.10
C PHE A 52 -10.20 1.33 11.12
N ILE A 53 -9.78 2.12 12.11
CA ILE A 53 -8.40 2.59 12.24
C ILE A 53 -7.91 2.32 13.67
N HIS A 54 -6.70 1.78 13.76
CA HIS A 54 -5.88 1.80 14.97
C HIS A 54 -4.72 2.75 14.76
N ASN A 55 -4.44 3.63 15.73
CA ASN A 55 -3.38 4.63 15.72
C ASN A 55 -3.45 5.55 14.49
N ASP A 56 -4.43 6.46 14.50
CA ASP A 56 -4.73 7.39 13.41
C ASP A 56 -3.56 8.33 13.09
N VAL A 57 -2.78 8.72 14.11
CA VAL A 57 -1.57 9.54 13.93
C VAL A 57 -0.55 8.79 13.07
N ARG A 58 -0.25 7.53 13.41
CA ARG A 58 0.66 6.70 12.63
C ARG A 58 0.08 6.33 11.27
N ALA A 59 -1.25 6.16 11.17
CA ALA A 59 -1.93 5.89 9.91
C ALA A 59 -1.72 6.99 8.87
N ALA A 60 -1.59 8.24 9.31
CA ALA A 60 -1.29 9.41 8.49
C ALA A 60 0.22 9.64 8.26
N GLN A 61 1.07 9.03 9.07
CA GLN A 61 2.52 9.16 8.94
C GLN A 61 3.05 8.39 7.73
N ARG A 62 3.97 8.99 6.98
CA ARG A 62 4.57 8.40 5.79
C ARG A 62 5.87 7.67 6.13
N PHE A 63 6.02 6.49 5.53
CA PHE A 63 7.21 5.64 5.61
C PHE A 63 7.59 5.16 4.20
N SER A 64 8.83 4.69 4.02
CA SER A 64 9.24 4.01 2.80
C SER A 64 8.32 2.84 2.51
N PRO A 65 7.73 2.72 1.30
CA PRO A 65 6.82 1.62 0.96
C PRO A 65 7.52 0.26 0.89
N ALA A 66 8.83 0.25 0.70
CA ALA A 66 9.60 -0.97 0.48
C ALA A 66 8.93 -1.86 -0.60
N SER A 67 8.83 -3.16 -0.37
CA SER A 67 8.27 -4.08 -1.37
C SER A 67 6.77 -3.91 -1.62
N THR A 68 6.02 -3.07 -0.89
CA THR A 68 4.63 -2.76 -1.26
C THR A 68 4.56 -1.94 -2.55
N PHE A 69 5.62 -1.20 -2.89
CA PHE A 69 5.72 -0.48 -4.16
C PHE A 69 5.69 -1.41 -5.39
N LYS A 70 5.97 -2.70 -5.23
CA LYS A 70 5.85 -3.68 -6.31
C LYS A 70 4.46 -3.73 -6.93
N VAL A 71 3.40 -3.34 -6.20
CA VAL A 71 2.03 -3.19 -6.73
C VAL A 71 2.00 -2.13 -7.83
N MET A 72 2.49 -0.93 -7.54
CA MET A 72 2.59 0.16 -8.51
C MET A 72 3.60 -0.16 -9.62
N ASN A 73 4.75 -0.71 -9.26
CA ASN A 73 5.82 -1.02 -10.21
C ASN A 73 5.38 -2.05 -11.26
N THR A 74 4.62 -3.08 -10.85
CA THR A 74 4.03 -4.06 -11.78
C THR A 74 3.08 -3.39 -12.78
N LEU A 75 2.18 -2.52 -12.30
CA LEU A 75 1.27 -1.77 -13.18
C LEU A 75 2.03 -0.95 -14.21
N ILE A 76 3.05 -0.21 -13.78
CA ILE A 76 3.88 0.62 -14.67
C ILE A 76 4.65 -0.23 -15.68
N ALA A 77 5.29 -1.31 -15.23
CA ALA A 77 6.11 -2.15 -16.09
C ALA A 77 5.30 -2.84 -17.20
N ILE A 78 4.07 -3.28 -16.90
CA ILE A 78 3.15 -3.83 -17.91
C ILE A 78 2.64 -2.73 -18.85
N GLU A 79 2.26 -1.55 -18.32
CA GLU A 79 1.78 -0.42 -19.13
C GLU A 79 2.83 0.04 -20.13
N GLU A 80 4.09 0.13 -19.71
CA GLU A 80 5.22 0.54 -20.55
C GLU A 80 5.75 -0.59 -21.46
N GLY A 81 5.17 -1.80 -21.37
CA GLY A 81 5.57 -2.93 -22.20
C GLY A 81 6.95 -3.51 -21.86
N VAL A 82 7.51 -3.18 -20.69
CA VAL A 82 8.78 -3.73 -20.19
C VAL A 82 8.64 -5.24 -19.94
N ILE A 83 7.46 -5.63 -19.46
CA ILE A 83 7.05 -7.03 -19.31
C ILE A 83 5.64 -7.22 -19.86
N THR A 84 5.29 -8.45 -20.22
CA THR A 84 4.02 -8.77 -20.86
C THR A 84 3.06 -9.56 -19.99
N GLY A 85 3.53 -10.19 -18.93
CA GLY A 85 2.68 -10.96 -18.02
C GLY A 85 3.44 -11.69 -16.91
N GLY A 86 2.69 -12.42 -16.11
CA GLY A 86 3.19 -13.12 -14.92
C GLY A 86 4.25 -14.19 -15.18
N ALA A 87 4.31 -14.72 -16.42
CA ALA A 87 5.25 -15.76 -16.83
C ALA A 87 6.59 -15.23 -17.36
N ASP A 88 6.74 -13.91 -17.55
CA ASP A 88 7.98 -13.31 -18.03
C ASP A 88 9.12 -13.57 -17.05
N VAL A 89 10.31 -13.95 -17.59
CA VAL A 89 11.42 -14.48 -16.80
C VAL A 89 12.54 -13.46 -16.67
N PHE A 90 12.93 -13.20 -15.41
CA PHE A 90 14.17 -12.52 -15.06
C PHE A 90 15.29 -13.54 -14.93
N LYS A 91 16.36 -13.32 -15.66
CA LYS A 91 17.52 -14.21 -15.64
C LYS A 91 18.46 -13.83 -14.51
N TRP A 92 18.70 -14.79 -13.60
CA TRP A 92 19.65 -14.61 -12.51
C TRP A 92 21.09 -14.55 -13.05
N ASP A 93 21.84 -13.57 -12.58
CA ASP A 93 23.21 -13.29 -13.01
C ASP A 93 24.28 -14.09 -12.24
N GLY A 94 23.87 -14.97 -11.31
CA GLY A 94 24.77 -15.74 -10.45
C GLY A 94 25.17 -15.03 -9.16
N HIS A 95 24.74 -13.78 -8.91
CA HIS A 95 25.01 -13.10 -7.64
C HIS A 95 24.31 -13.79 -6.47
N ILE A 96 25.04 -14.08 -5.38
CA ILE A 96 24.49 -14.76 -4.21
C ILE A 96 23.91 -13.72 -3.24
N TYR A 97 22.60 -13.74 -3.10
CA TYR A 97 21.87 -12.95 -2.13
C TYR A 97 21.68 -13.71 -0.82
N SER A 98 21.49 -13.01 0.29
CA SER A 98 21.22 -13.60 1.61
C SER A 98 19.91 -14.39 1.67
N LEU A 99 18.95 -14.07 0.80
CA LEU A 99 17.67 -14.79 0.66
C LEU A 99 17.82 -15.87 -0.43
N PRO A 100 17.86 -17.17 -0.07
CA PRO A 100 18.05 -18.25 -1.04
C PRO A 100 17.01 -18.28 -2.17
N SER A 101 15.76 -17.82 -1.87
CA SER A 101 14.67 -17.70 -2.83
C SER A 101 14.93 -16.69 -3.96
N TRP A 102 16.00 -15.90 -3.88
CA TRP A 102 16.40 -14.94 -4.93
C TRP A 102 17.49 -15.46 -5.84
N ASN A 103 18.12 -16.60 -5.49
CA ASN A 103 19.35 -17.13 -6.14
C ASN A 103 19.02 -18.10 -7.28
N HIS A 104 18.07 -17.75 -8.12
CA HIS A 104 17.70 -18.49 -9.33
C HIS A 104 16.83 -17.58 -10.25
N ASP A 105 16.62 -18.03 -11.49
CA ASP A 105 15.67 -17.37 -12.41
C ASP A 105 14.32 -17.18 -11.77
N GLN A 106 13.70 -16.00 -11.99
CA GLN A 106 12.38 -15.67 -11.46
C GLN A 106 11.39 -15.42 -12.59
N THR A 107 10.16 -15.87 -12.44
CA THR A 107 9.05 -15.28 -13.20
C THR A 107 8.57 -14.02 -12.50
N LEU A 108 7.76 -13.17 -13.17
CA LEU A 108 7.12 -12.03 -12.48
C LEU A 108 6.28 -12.50 -11.29
N ASP A 109 5.55 -13.62 -11.46
CA ASP A 109 4.73 -14.20 -10.37
C ASP A 109 5.59 -14.59 -9.17
N SER A 110 6.67 -15.36 -9.37
CA SER A 110 7.57 -15.74 -8.28
C SER A 110 8.29 -14.54 -7.68
N ALA A 111 8.80 -13.62 -8.51
CA ALA A 111 9.48 -12.39 -8.07
C ALA A 111 8.61 -11.52 -7.17
N PHE A 112 7.31 -11.39 -7.51
CA PHE A 112 6.35 -10.67 -6.68
C PHE A 112 6.16 -11.36 -5.32
N LYS A 113 5.94 -12.68 -5.31
CA LYS A 113 5.69 -13.50 -4.11
C LYS A 113 6.87 -13.50 -3.16
N VAL A 114 8.09 -13.74 -3.66
CA VAL A 114 9.31 -13.75 -2.82
C VAL A 114 9.89 -12.35 -2.58
N SER A 115 9.22 -11.30 -3.07
CA SER A 115 9.69 -9.91 -2.96
C SER A 115 11.08 -9.68 -3.57
N CYS A 116 11.44 -10.37 -4.67
CA CYS A 116 12.72 -10.25 -5.35
C CYS A 116 13.06 -8.78 -5.64
N VAL A 117 14.09 -8.25 -4.99
CA VAL A 117 14.48 -6.84 -5.16
C VAL A 117 15.19 -6.64 -6.49
N TRP A 118 16.18 -7.47 -6.81
CA TRP A 118 16.95 -7.33 -8.04
C TRP A 118 16.07 -7.43 -9.29
N CYS A 119 15.04 -8.31 -9.29
CA CYS A 119 14.09 -8.40 -10.41
C CYS A 119 13.37 -7.08 -10.65
N TYR A 120 12.91 -6.43 -9.57
CA TYR A 120 12.20 -5.15 -9.67
C TYR A 120 13.13 -3.96 -9.90
N GLN A 121 14.41 -4.06 -9.55
CA GLN A 121 15.44 -3.10 -9.94
C GLN A 121 15.74 -3.18 -11.45
N GLU A 122 15.75 -4.38 -12.01
CA GLU A 122 15.86 -4.59 -13.45
C GLU A 122 14.68 -3.94 -14.20
N LEU A 123 13.42 -4.21 -13.78
CA LEU A 123 12.26 -3.53 -14.33
C LEU A 123 12.38 -2.01 -14.24
N ALA A 124 12.76 -1.52 -13.06
CA ALA A 124 12.87 -0.09 -12.81
C ALA A 124 13.94 0.59 -13.68
N SER A 125 15.04 -0.09 -13.92
CA SER A 125 16.08 0.38 -14.84
C SER A 125 15.53 0.57 -16.28
N GLN A 126 14.69 -0.36 -16.73
CA GLN A 126 14.09 -0.30 -18.08
C GLN A 126 12.97 0.75 -18.17
N VAL A 127 12.14 0.90 -17.13
CA VAL A 127 11.09 1.94 -17.04
C VAL A 127 11.70 3.34 -17.03
N GLY A 128 12.71 3.57 -16.19
CA GLY A 128 13.45 4.83 -16.05
C GLY A 128 12.74 5.92 -15.26
N ALA A 129 13.53 6.86 -14.71
CA ALA A 129 13.07 7.90 -13.77
C ALA A 129 11.92 8.75 -14.32
N ARG A 130 11.98 9.15 -15.58
CA ARG A 130 10.96 10.04 -16.19
C ARG A 130 9.55 9.43 -16.15
N LYS A 131 9.44 8.13 -16.40
CA LYS A 131 8.16 7.42 -16.36
C LYS A 131 7.65 7.28 -14.92
N TYR A 132 8.52 6.97 -13.96
CA TYR A 132 8.14 6.97 -12.55
C TYR A 132 7.60 8.32 -12.10
N VAL A 133 8.28 9.44 -12.41
CA VAL A 133 7.79 10.79 -12.09
C VAL A 133 6.39 11.02 -12.67
N PHE A 134 6.18 10.62 -13.93
CA PHE A 134 4.88 10.75 -14.59
C PHE A 134 3.79 9.98 -13.81
N TYR A 135 3.98 8.69 -13.57
CA TYR A 135 2.97 7.86 -12.92
C TYR A 135 2.74 8.22 -11.46
N LEU A 136 3.78 8.51 -10.67
CA LEU A 136 3.65 8.91 -9.28
C LEU A 136 2.83 10.19 -9.13
N ASN A 137 3.07 11.19 -9.99
CA ASN A 137 2.29 12.43 -9.99
C ASN A 137 0.84 12.21 -10.41
N HIS A 138 0.59 11.44 -11.48
CA HIS A 138 -0.77 11.24 -12.02
C HIS A 138 -1.63 10.36 -11.13
N THR A 139 -1.03 9.44 -10.39
CA THR A 139 -1.76 8.55 -9.46
C THR A 139 -1.89 9.12 -8.06
N GLY A 140 -1.03 10.09 -7.70
CA GLY A 140 -0.94 10.62 -6.33
C GLY A 140 -0.42 9.57 -5.34
N TYR A 141 0.51 8.71 -5.76
CA TYR A 141 1.09 7.67 -4.91
C TYR A 141 2.14 8.25 -3.96
N GLY A 142 1.73 8.57 -2.73
CA GLY A 142 2.62 9.06 -1.68
C GLY A 142 3.31 10.39 -2.00
N LYS A 143 4.49 10.55 -1.45
CA LYS A 143 5.37 11.73 -1.65
C LYS A 143 6.78 11.26 -1.98
N PHE A 144 7.40 11.84 -3.01
CA PHE A 144 8.77 11.50 -3.42
C PHE A 144 9.63 12.75 -3.59
N GLN A 145 10.94 12.57 -3.49
CA GLN A 145 11.94 13.61 -3.73
C GLN A 145 12.09 13.84 -5.23
N SER A 146 12.43 15.09 -5.64
CA SER A 146 12.59 15.43 -7.05
C SER A 146 13.77 14.71 -7.72
N GLU A 147 14.81 14.43 -6.95
CA GLU A 147 15.98 13.66 -7.37
C GLU A 147 16.02 12.33 -6.63
N PHE A 148 16.02 11.25 -7.36
CA PHE A 148 16.05 9.89 -6.81
C PHE A 148 16.71 8.91 -7.78
N ASN A 149 17.22 7.80 -7.24
CA ASN A 149 17.68 6.68 -8.05
C ASN A 149 16.47 5.81 -8.45
N PRO A 150 16.17 5.63 -9.74
CA PRO A 150 14.99 4.88 -10.19
C PRO A 150 14.98 3.41 -9.78
N THR A 151 16.12 2.84 -9.35
CA THR A 151 16.21 1.45 -8.93
C THR A 151 16.16 1.23 -7.42
N THR A 152 16.16 2.32 -6.60
CA THR A 152 16.19 2.21 -5.12
C THR A 152 15.19 3.10 -4.39
N PHE A 153 14.58 4.09 -5.05
CA PHE A 153 13.81 5.16 -4.39
C PHE A 153 12.67 4.68 -3.48
N TRP A 154 12.15 3.50 -3.70
CA TRP A 154 11.12 2.88 -2.83
C TRP A 154 11.71 2.14 -1.63
N LEU A 155 13.05 2.02 -1.55
CA LEU A 155 13.80 1.34 -0.49
C LEU A 155 14.53 2.34 0.41
N ASP A 156 15.06 3.42 -0.16
CA ASP A 156 15.98 4.36 0.49
C ASP A 156 15.28 5.56 1.17
N GLY A 157 13.93 5.60 1.13
CA GLY A 157 13.14 6.68 1.74
C GLY A 157 12.90 7.88 0.84
N SER A 158 13.42 7.90 -0.39
CA SER A 158 13.11 8.95 -1.37
C SER A 158 11.64 8.98 -1.76
N LEU A 159 10.96 7.84 -1.71
CA LEU A 159 9.51 7.70 -1.80
C LEU A 159 8.95 7.29 -0.43
N GLN A 160 7.89 7.97 0.00
CA GLN A 160 7.20 7.68 1.25
C GLN A 160 5.69 7.71 1.05
N ILE A 161 4.97 6.85 1.78
CA ILE A 161 3.51 6.71 1.72
C ILE A 161 2.96 6.36 3.10
N SER A 162 1.75 6.84 3.42
CA SER A 162 1.06 6.50 4.65
C SER A 162 0.10 5.31 4.48
N ALA A 163 -0.37 4.72 5.57
CA ALA A 163 -1.36 3.64 5.51
C ALA A 163 -2.68 4.11 4.89
N ILE A 164 -3.12 5.33 5.20
CA ILE A 164 -4.30 5.94 4.58
C ILE A 164 -4.10 6.10 3.07
N GLU A 165 -2.94 6.59 2.63
CA GLU A 165 -2.65 6.74 1.20
C GLU A 165 -2.55 5.39 0.48
N GLN A 166 -2.05 4.34 1.13
CA GLN A 166 -2.04 2.97 0.60
C GLN A 166 -3.46 2.46 0.36
N VAL A 167 -4.38 2.63 1.32
CA VAL A 167 -5.80 2.24 1.18
C VAL A 167 -6.45 3.01 0.04
N ASN A 168 -6.25 4.33 -0.03
CA ASN A 168 -6.76 5.16 -1.13
C ASN A 168 -6.24 4.70 -2.50
N PHE A 169 -4.96 4.37 -2.59
CA PHE A 169 -4.35 3.84 -3.81
C PHE A 169 -4.96 2.49 -4.20
N LEU A 170 -5.08 1.56 -3.25
CA LEU A 170 -5.69 0.24 -3.48
C LEU A 170 -7.16 0.36 -3.93
N GLY A 171 -7.91 1.30 -3.37
CA GLY A 171 -9.27 1.60 -3.82
C GLY A 171 -9.34 2.00 -5.30
N LYS A 172 -8.39 2.81 -5.77
CA LYS A 172 -8.26 3.16 -7.19
C LYS A 172 -7.84 1.94 -8.04
N VAL A 173 -6.95 1.07 -7.52
CA VAL A 173 -6.54 -0.17 -8.19
C VAL A 173 -7.74 -1.09 -8.40
N VAL A 174 -8.49 -1.39 -7.34
CA VAL A 174 -9.66 -2.28 -7.41
C VAL A 174 -10.74 -1.75 -8.34
N ARG A 175 -10.97 -0.43 -8.32
CA ARG A 175 -11.95 0.24 -9.22
C ARG A 175 -11.40 0.48 -10.64
N ARG A 176 -10.13 0.12 -10.93
CA ARG A 176 -9.44 0.38 -12.20
C ARG A 176 -9.50 1.86 -12.63
N GLN A 177 -9.28 2.78 -11.68
CA GLN A 177 -9.35 4.22 -11.87
C GLN A 177 -8.00 4.89 -12.13
N LEU A 178 -6.93 4.12 -12.25
CA LEU A 178 -5.59 4.61 -12.55
C LEU A 178 -5.32 4.52 -14.06
N PRO A 179 -4.35 5.28 -14.60
CA PRO A 179 -4.08 5.34 -16.05
C PRO A 179 -3.28 4.12 -16.54
N PHE A 180 -3.83 2.92 -16.34
CA PHE A 180 -3.24 1.66 -16.77
C PHE A 180 -4.23 0.85 -17.62
N ASN A 181 -3.70 0.07 -18.56
CA ASN A 181 -4.51 -0.81 -19.40
C ASN A 181 -5.03 -2.05 -18.64
N ASN A 182 -6.01 -2.74 -19.23
CA ASN A 182 -6.62 -3.91 -18.59
C ASN A 182 -5.62 -5.03 -18.30
N ARG A 183 -4.62 -5.25 -19.19
CA ARG A 183 -3.58 -6.26 -18.97
C ARG A 183 -2.78 -5.98 -17.70
N ALA A 184 -2.44 -4.72 -17.42
CA ALA A 184 -1.73 -4.36 -16.20
C ALA A 184 -2.52 -4.73 -14.95
N TYR A 185 -3.82 -4.44 -14.91
CA TYR A 185 -4.70 -4.82 -13.79
C TYR A 185 -4.87 -6.33 -13.64
N GLU A 186 -5.07 -7.05 -14.74
CA GLU A 186 -5.26 -8.51 -14.73
C GLU A 186 -3.98 -9.22 -14.29
N THR A 187 -2.82 -8.80 -14.80
CA THR A 187 -1.53 -9.33 -14.37
C THR A 187 -1.28 -9.03 -12.88
N LEU A 188 -1.55 -7.80 -12.43
CA LEU A 188 -1.41 -7.45 -11.01
C LEU A 188 -2.32 -8.31 -10.15
N GLN A 189 -3.59 -8.47 -10.52
CA GLN A 189 -4.54 -9.31 -9.79
C GLN A 189 -4.06 -10.77 -9.71
N GLN A 190 -3.50 -11.31 -10.78
CA GLN A 190 -2.92 -12.65 -10.79
C GLN A 190 -1.78 -12.78 -9.79
N VAL A 191 -0.78 -11.89 -9.84
CA VAL A 191 0.44 -12.01 -9.01
C VAL A 191 0.22 -11.64 -7.54
N MET A 192 -0.80 -10.81 -7.23
CA MET A 192 -1.16 -10.43 -5.87
C MET A 192 -1.95 -11.50 -5.11
N LEU A 193 -2.53 -12.47 -5.78
CA LEU A 193 -3.38 -13.48 -5.14
C LEU A 193 -2.57 -14.30 -4.12
N VAL A 194 -2.97 -14.21 -2.86
CA VAL A 194 -2.35 -14.93 -1.73
C VAL A 194 -3.14 -16.17 -1.39
N ASN A 195 -4.48 -16.05 -1.29
CA ASN A 195 -5.35 -17.14 -0.87
C ASN A 195 -6.74 -16.98 -1.48
N LYS A 196 -7.39 -18.13 -1.74
CA LYS A 196 -8.78 -18.19 -2.18
C LYS A 196 -9.49 -19.33 -1.46
N THR A 197 -10.52 -18.98 -0.71
CA THR A 197 -11.37 -19.89 0.05
C THR A 197 -12.82 -19.75 -0.42
N PRO A 198 -13.75 -20.61 0.01
CA PRO A 198 -15.18 -20.38 -0.22
C PRO A 198 -15.72 -19.09 0.40
N ALA A 199 -15.12 -18.61 1.48
CA ALA A 199 -15.56 -17.43 2.22
C ALA A 199 -15.00 -16.11 1.67
N TYR A 200 -13.75 -16.11 1.20
CA TYR A 200 -13.09 -14.93 0.68
C TYR A 200 -11.91 -15.24 -0.26
N SER A 201 -11.53 -14.25 -1.04
CA SER A 201 -10.25 -14.21 -1.75
C SER A 201 -9.41 -13.04 -1.23
N LEU A 202 -8.11 -13.27 -1.05
CA LEU A 202 -7.16 -12.31 -0.48
C LEU A 202 -6.06 -11.99 -1.49
N TRP A 203 -5.91 -10.72 -1.81
CA TRP A 203 -4.81 -10.17 -2.61
C TRP A 203 -3.98 -9.24 -1.73
N ALA A 204 -2.69 -9.50 -1.65
CA ALA A 204 -1.86 -8.71 -0.75
C ALA A 204 -0.39 -8.64 -1.17
N LYS A 205 0.31 -7.68 -0.57
CA LYS A 205 1.76 -7.53 -0.67
C LYS A 205 2.37 -7.15 0.67
N THR A 206 3.42 -7.85 1.03
CA THR A 206 4.28 -7.51 2.18
C THR A 206 5.33 -6.48 1.79
N GLY A 207 5.78 -5.70 2.77
CA GLY A 207 6.96 -4.83 2.68
C GLY A 207 7.82 -4.91 3.93
N TRP A 208 9.11 -4.62 3.77
CA TRP A 208 10.04 -4.52 4.88
C TRP A 208 11.07 -3.43 4.55
N ALA A 209 10.95 -2.29 5.23
CA ALA A 209 11.87 -1.16 5.12
C ALA A 209 12.96 -1.32 6.19
N THR A 210 14.14 -1.74 5.77
CA THR A 210 15.31 -1.99 6.64
C THR A 210 16.26 -0.81 6.72
N GLY A 211 16.11 0.19 5.83
CA GLY A 211 16.96 1.39 5.78
C GLY A 211 16.58 2.48 6.78
N VAL A 212 15.66 2.21 7.71
CA VAL A 212 15.18 3.13 8.75
C VAL A 212 15.28 2.47 10.12
N ASN A 213 15.31 3.28 11.18
CA ASN A 213 15.31 2.79 12.55
C ASN A 213 14.23 3.52 13.38
N PRO A 214 13.25 2.82 13.97
CA PRO A 214 13.01 1.37 13.85
C PRO A 214 12.67 0.94 12.42
N GLN A 215 12.90 -0.34 12.09
CA GLN A 215 12.50 -0.91 10.80
C GLN A 215 10.98 -0.95 10.69
N VAL A 216 10.46 -0.87 9.47
CA VAL A 216 9.01 -0.84 9.25
C VAL A 216 8.57 -2.04 8.40
N GLY A 217 7.69 -2.84 8.98
CA GLY A 217 7.00 -3.93 8.29
C GLY A 217 5.65 -3.49 7.73
N TRP A 218 5.34 -3.82 6.48
CA TRP A 218 4.09 -3.51 5.81
C TRP A 218 3.31 -4.77 5.41
N TYR A 219 1.98 -4.69 5.47
CA TYR A 219 1.08 -5.62 4.80
C TYR A 219 -0.12 -4.86 4.24
N ILE A 220 -0.24 -4.82 2.91
CA ILE A 220 -1.29 -4.07 2.23
C ILE A 220 -2.03 -4.97 1.24
N GLY A 221 -3.29 -4.63 0.96
CA GLY A 221 -4.06 -5.39 -0.01
C GLY A 221 -5.55 -5.17 0.08
N TYR A 222 -6.28 -6.14 -0.43
CA TYR A 222 -7.73 -6.19 -0.34
C TYR A 222 -8.22 -7.62 -0.20
N LEU A 223 -9.37 -7.74 0.43
CA LEU A 223 -10.07 -9.00 0.66
C LEU A 223 -11.47 -8.88 0.06
N ASP A 224 -11.81 -9.80 -0.84
CA ASP A 224 -13.12 -9.87 -1.50
C ASP A 224 -13.95 -10.97 -0.85
N THR A 225 -15.09 -10.61 -0.30
CA THR A 225 -16.09 -11.51 0.29
C THR A 225 -17.36 -11.50 -0.57
N SER A 226 -18.29 -12.40 -0.32
CA SER A 226 -19.59 -12.39 -0.99
C SER A 226 -20.43 -11.11 -0.73
N LYS A 227 -20.05 -10.28 0.27
CA LYS A 227 -20.80 -9.11 0.73
C LYS A 227 -20.16 -7.79 0.33
N ASP A 228 -18.81 -7.72 0.35
CA ASP A 228 -18.05 -6.50 0.20
C ASP A 228 -16.57 -6.78 -0.13
N VAL A 229 -15.89 -5.77 -0.66
CA VAL A 229 -14.43 -5.74 -0.79
C VAL A 229 -13.87 -4.83 0.31
N TRP A 230 -12.95 -5.37 1.10
CA TRP A 230 -12.29 -4.67 2.18
C TRP A 230 -10.84 -4.36 1.81
N LEU A 231 -10.52 -3.07 1.73
CA LEU A 231 -9.16 -2.57 1.53
C LEU A 231 -8.44 -2.54 2.86
N PHE A 232 -7.14 -2.79 2.88
CA PHE A 232 -6.36 -2.69 4.11
C PHE A 232 -4.92 -2.24 3.88
N ALA A 233 -4.38 -1.53 4.85
CA ALA A 233 -2.96 -1.26 4.98
C ALA A 233 -2.56 -1.29 6.45
N LEU A 234 -1.63 -2.17 6.77
CA LEU A 234 -1.00 -2.28 8.07
C LEU A 234 0.47 -1.92 7.95
N ASN A 235 0.98 -1.10 8.87
CA ASN A 235 2.41 -1.03 9.12
C ASN A 235 2.72 -1.10 10.62
N MET A 236 3.86 -1.66 10.95
CA MET A 236 4.34 -1.81 12.32
C MET A 236 5.85 -1.66 12.40
N GLU A 237 6.34 -1.28 13.55
CA GLU A 237 7.77 -1.32 13.85
C GLU A 237 8.22 -2.76 14.00
N LEU A 238 9.46 -3.00 13.60
CA LEU A 238 10.11 -4.31 13.69
C LEU A 238 11.48 -4.14 14.33
N ASP A 239 11.73 -4.89 15.38
CA ASP A 239 13.06 -4.96 15.99
C ASP A 239 13.97 -5.95 15.23
N ASN A 240 13.35 -6.98 14.63
CA ASN A 240 14.08 -8.02 13.89
C ASN A 240 13.16 -8.77 12.90
N GLU A 241 13.77 -9.62 12.06
CA GLU A 241 13.06 -10.38 11.03
C GLU A 241 12.09 -11.43 11.57
N MET A 242 12.25 -11.89 12.82
CA MET A 242 11.37 -12.89 13.44
C MET A 242 9.95 -12.37 13.64
N GLU A 243 9.77 -11.06 13.65
CA GLU A 243 8.48 -10.39 13.79
C GLU A 243 7.74 -10.22 12.45
N LEU A 244 8.38 -10.49 11.33
CA LEU A 244 7.77 -10.35 10.01
C LEU A 244 6.42 -11.07 9.86
N PRO A 245 6.18 -12.26 10.42
CA PRO A 245 4.87 -12.92 10.34
C PRO A 245 3.75 -12.18 11.07
N LEU A 246 4.06 -11.34 12.09
CA LEU A 246 3.05 -10.59 12.86
C LEU A 246 2.23 -9.65 11.99
N ARG A 247 2.79 -9.10 10.91
CA ARG A 247 2.08 -8.23 9.97
C ARG A 247 0.80 -8.89 9.43
N GLN A 248 0.92 -10.15 9.01
CA GLN A 248 -0.20 -10.92 8.47
C GLN A 248 -1.15 -11.35 9.57
N LYS A 249 -0.60 -11.84 10.69
CA LYS A 249 -1.38 -12.30 11.84
C LYS A 249 -2.26 -11.17 12.39
N LEU A 250 -1.70 -10.01 12.68
CA LEU A 250 -2.43 -8.85 13.21
C LEU A 250 -3.55 -8.38 12.27
N LEU A 251 -3.31 -8.39 10.95
CA LEU A 251 -4.36 -8.06 10.00
C LEU A 251 -5.51 -9.09 10.06
N LEU A 252 -5.21 -10.38 10.00
CA LEU A 252 -6.26 -11.42 10.02
C LEU A 252 -7.04 -11.37 11.34
N ASP A 253 -6.36 -11.21 12.47
CA ASP A 253 -6.99 -11.04 13.78
C ASP A 253 -7.90 -9.79 13.80
N ALA A 254 -7.47 -8.69 13.20
CA ALA A 254 -8.28 -7.47 13.09
C ALA A 254 -9.52 -7.68 12.21
N LEU A 255 -9.39 -8.35 11.06
CA LEU A 255 -10.51 -8.68 10.19
C LEU A 255 -11.52 -9.59 10.90
N THR A 256 -11.05 -10.58 11.66
CA THR A 256 -11.90 -11.45 12.49
C THR A 256 -12.58 -10.66 13.61
N ALA A 257 -11.85 -9.80 14.34
CA ALA A 257 -12.41 -8.96 15.40
C ALA A 257 -13.51 -7.99 14.90
N LYS A 258 -13.50 -7.67 13.61
CA LYS A 258 -14.52 -6.84 12.94
C LYS A 258 -15.64 -7.67 12.30
N GLY A 259 -15.59 -9.00 12.39
CA GLY A 259 -16.59 -9.89 11.77
C GLY A 259 -16.58 -9.84 10.24
N ILE A 260 -15.45 -9.49 9.64
CA ILE A 260 -15.26 -9.45 8.19
C ILE A 260 -14.98 -10.85 7.65
N ILE A 261 -14.21 -11.62 8.42
CA ILE A 261 -13.93 -13.04 8.22
C ILE A 261 -14.20 -13.81 9.52
N ASP A 262 -14.42 -15.13 9.41
CA ASP A 262 -14.61 -16.04 10.55
C ASP A 262 -13.26 -16.53 11.10
#